data_5f0b16a35853c745f7358624c0d8f8e1
#
_entry.id   5f0b16a35853c745f7358624c0d8f8e1
#
_cell.length_a   1.000
_cell.length_b   1.000
_cell.length_c   1.000
_cell.angle_alpha   90.00
_cell.angle_beta   90.00
_cell.angle_gamma   90.00
#
_symmetry.space_group_name_H-M   'P 1'
#
loop_
_entity.id
_entity.type
_entity.pdbx_description
1 polymer ?
#
loop_
_entity_poly.entity_id
_entity_poly.type
_entity_poly.pdbx_seq_one_letter_code
_entity_poly.pdbx_strand_id
1 'polypeptide(L)'
;MGANIKGAGTDVIRIEGVKKLHGAEYSVIPDQIEAGTFMMAAAATRGDITVKNVIPKHLDCLSSKLREIGCEVSEFDDAVRVVCKERLHATSVNTLPYPGFPTDMQPQMSVVLALARGTSVVTESIFDNRFRYVDELIRMGASIQVESNIAIINGIEQFSGTSVTVPDLRAGAALVIAGLAAQGCLLYTSPSPRDRQ
;
A
#
# COMPACT_ATOMS: atom_id res chain seq x y z
N MET A 1 -24.67 -15.20 -11.95
CA MET A 1 -25.70 -14.22 -12.41
C MET A 1 -26.11 -14.45 -13.87
N GLY A 2 -25.47 -15.37 -14.59
CA GLY A 2 -25.81 -15.75 -15.98
C GLY A 2 -25.26 -14.80 -17.05
N ALA A 3 -24.29 -13.93 -16.72
CA ALA A 3 -23.61 -13.13 -17.73
C ALA A 3 -22.67 -14.00 -18.59
N ASN A 4 -22.59 -13.70 -19.89
CA ASN A 4 -21.66 -14.37 -20.79
C ASN A 4 -20.40 -13.51 -20.93
N ILE A 5 -19.34 -13.87 -20.16
CA ILE A 5 -18.10 -13.12 -20.07
C ILE A 5 -16.93 -14.06 -20.36
N LYS A 6 -16.04 -13.67 -21.28
CA LYS A 6 -14.82 -14.39 -21.64
C LYS A 6 -13.61 -13.46 -21.51
N GLY A 7 -12.45 -14.02 -21.15
CA GLY A 7 -11.20 -13.28 -21.04
C GLY A 7 -11.07 -12.50 -19.72
N ALA A 8 -11.86 -12.79 -18.69
CA ALA A 8 -11.65 -12.23 -17.36
C ALA A 8 -10.25 -12.61 -16.85
N GLY A 9 -9.49 -11.61 -16.32
CA GLY A 9 -8.08 -11.78 -15.92
C GLY A 9 -7.06 -11.61 -17.05
N THR A 10 -7.50 -11.25 -18.25
CA THR A 10 -6.62 -10.87 -19.37
C THR A 10 -6.83 -9.40 -19.73
N ASP A 11 -6.02 -8.87 -20.63
CA ASP A 11 -6.10 -7.49 -21.15
C ASP A 11 -7.31 -7.24 -22.07
N VAL A 12 -8.04 -8.31 -22.46
CA VAL A 12 -9.23 -8.21 -23.30
C VAL A 12 -10.39 -8.98 -22.70
N ILE A 13 -11.43 -8.26 -22.25
CA ILE A 13 -12.66 -8.84 -21.74
C ILE A 13 -13.75 -8.69 -22.80
N ARG A 14 -14.34 -9.82 -23.22
CA ARG A 14 -15.49 -9.87 -24.14
C ARG A 14 -16.76 -10.17 -23.35
N ILE A 15 -17.75 -9.29 -23.49
CA ILE A 15 -19.05 -9.43 -22.83
C ILE A 15 -20.12 -9.53 -23.93
N GLU A 16 -20.82 -10.66 -23.98
CA GLU A 16 -22.01 -10.84 -24.82
C GLU A 16 -23.25 -10.54 -24.01
N GLY A 17 -24.06 -9.60 -24.46
CA GLY A 17 -25.31 -9.22 -23.79
C GLY A 17 -26.26 -10.40 -23.64
N VAL A 18 -26.90 -10.52 -22.48
CA VAL A 18 -27.92 -11.53 -22.20
C VAL A 18 -29.27 -10.85 -21.95
N LYS A 19 -30.38 -11.57 -22.21
CA LYS A 19 -31.71 -10.99 -22.05
C LYS A 19 -32.08 -10.65 -20.60
N LYS A 20 -31.52 -11.41 -19.64
CA LYS A 20 -31.83 -11.25 -18.21
C LYS A 20 -30.68 -11.81 -17.36
N LEU A 21 -30.33 -11.08 -16.30
CA LEU A 21 -29.50 -11.56 -15.20
C LEU A 21 -30.37 -12.05 -14.05
N HIS A 22 -29.87 -12.97 -13.24
CA HIS A 22 -30.50 -13.49 -12.02
C HIS A 22 -29.64 -13.26 -10.78
N GLY A 23 -30.24 -13.43 -9.60
CA GLY A 23 -29.52 -13.39 -8.33
C GLY A 23 -28.47 -14.52 -8.24
N ALA A 24 -27.42 -14.29 -7.48
CA ALA A 24 -26.40 -15.27 -7.17
C ALA A 24 -25.88 -15.05 -5.75
N GLU A 25 -25.53 -16.15 -5.08
CA GLU A 25 -24.76 -16.12 -3.83
C GLU A 25 -23.27 -16.15 -4.18
N TYR A 26 -22.49 -15.28 -3.56
CA TYR A 26 -21.07 -15.17 -3.79
C TYR A 26 -20.36 -14.66 -2.54
N SER A 27 -19.29 -15.33 -2.15
CA SER A 27 -18.39 -14.84 -1.10
C SER A 27 -17.34 -13.90 -1.72
N VAL A 28 -17.27 -12.67 -1.21
CA VAL A 28 -16.28 -11.70 -1.67
C VAL A 28 -14.88 -12.20 -1.31
N ILE A 29 -13.96 -12.12 -2.26
CA ILE A 29 -12.56 -12.49 -2.03
C ILE A 29 -11.90 -11.50 -1.04
N PRO A 30 -10.86 -11.94 -0.29
CA PRO A 30 -10.10 -11.06 0.59
C PRO A 30 -9.52 -9.86 -0.14
N ASP A 31 -9.50 -8.69 0.54
CA ASP A 31 -8.91 -7.46 0.01
C ASP A 31 -7.38 -7.50 0.12
N GLN A 32 -6.71 -7.55 -1.02
CA GLN A 32 -5.25 -7.52 -1.09
C GLN A 32 -4.64 -6.20 -0.59
N ILE A 33 -5.37 -5.08 -0.72
CA ILE A 33 -4.87 -3.76 -0.30
C ILE A 33 -4.88 -3.66 1.22
N GLU A 34 -5.95 -4.15 1.86
CA GLU A 34 -6.01 -4.25 3.32
C GLU A 34 -4.90 -5.15 3.85
N ALA A 35 -4.77 -6.37 3.30
CA ALA A 35 -3.73 -7.31 3.68
C ALA A 35 -2.31 -6.72 3.52
N GLY A 36 -2.03 -6.11 2.36
CA GLY A 36 -0.76 -5.44 2.08
C GLY A 36 -0.47 -4.28 3.01
N THR A 37 -1.50 -3.54 3.43
CA THR A 37 -1.36 -2.45 4.40
C THR A 37 -0.86 -2.97 5.75
N PHE A 38 -1.38 -4.09 6.26
CA PHE A 38 -0.88 -4.71 7.49
C PHE A 38 0.54 -5.28 7.33
N MET A 39 0.85 -5.87 6.17
CA MET A 39 2.23 -6.33 5.89
C MET A 39 3.23 -5.17 5.93
N MET A 40 2.87 -4.02 5.36
CA MET A 40 3.71 -2.82 5.39
C MET A 40 3.77 -2.18 6.77
N ALA A 41 2.71 -2.27 7.58
CA ALA A 41 2.75 -1.86 8.98
C ALA A 41 3.78 -2.68 9.78
N ALA A 42 3.84 -4.02 9.57
CA ALA A 42 4.89 -4.86 10.17
C ALA A 42 6.30 -4.42 9.72
N ALA A 43 6.46 -4.13 8.43
CA ALA A 43 7.74 -3.67 7.89
C ALA A 43 8.18 -2.33 8.51
N ALA A 44 7.29 -1.35 8.61
CA ALA A 44 7.58 -0.03 9.16
C ALA A 44 7.90 -0.04 10.67
N THR A 45 7.24 -0.92 11.42
CA THR A 45 7.38 -1.03 12.89
C THR A 45 8.40 -2.07 13.34
N ARG A 46 9.11 -2.73 12.40
CA ARG A 46 10.02 -3.86 12.66
C ARG A 46 9.32 -4.98 13.45
N GLY A 47 8.09 -5.26 13.08
CA GLY A 47 7.21 -6.22 13.74
C GLY A 47 7.25 -7.62 13.14
N ASP A 48 6.42 -8.48 13.73
CA ASP A 48 6.16 -9.85 13.31
C ASP A 48 4.65 -10.08 13.32
N ILE A 49 4.04 -10.17 12.14
CA ILE A 49 2.60 -10.42 12.02
C ILE A 49 2.29 -11.50 11.00
N THR A 50 1.20 -12.21 11.23
CA THR A 50 0.61 -13.15 10.27
C THR A 50 -0.77 -12.64 9.87
N VAL A 51 -0.93 -12.28 8.60
CA VAL A 51 -2.21 -11.90 8.00
C VAL A 51 -2.87 -13.17 7.48
N LYS A 52 -4.05 -13.48 7.99
CA LYS A 52 -4.83 -14.68 7.65
C LYS A 52 -6.02 -14.35 6.75
N ASN A 53 -6.61 -15.38 6.17
CA ASN A 53 -7.73 -15.27 5.24
C ASN A 53 -7.37 -14.35 4.06
N VAL A 54 -6.26 -14.64 3.40
CA VAL A 54 -5.77 -13.95 2.22
C VAL A 54 -5.51 -14.93 1.09
N ILE A 55 -5.36 -14.43 -0.12
CA ILE A 55 -4.88 -15.20 -1.27
C ILE A 55 -3.43 -14.77 -1.52
N PRO A 56 -2.42 -15.54 -1.09
CA PRO A 56 -1.01 -15.13 -1.16
C PRO A 56 -0.58 -14.72 -2.57
N LYS A 57 -1.06 -15.41 -3.59
CA LYS A 57 -0.79 -15.09 -5.00
C LYS A 57 -1.18 -13.66 -5.39
N HIS A 58 -2.18 -13.06 -4.74
CA HIS A 58 -2.55 -11.67 -5.00
C HIS A 58 -1.55 -10.67 -4.38
N LEU A 59 -0.70 -11.15 -3.47
CA LEU A 59 0.29 -10.37 -2.74
C LEU A 59 1.72 -10.60 -3.25
N ASP A 60 1.93 -11.43 -4.29
CA ASP A 60 3.26 -11.82 -4.80
C ASP A 60 4.18 -10.64 -5.06
N CYS A 61 3.66 -9.59 -5.71
CA CYS A 61 4.42 -8.39 -6.01
C CYS A 61 4.90 -7.67 -4.74
N LEU A 62 4.01 -7.53 -3.75
CA LEU A 62 4.34 -6.92 -2.45
C LEU A 62 5.29 -7.81 -1.65
N SER A 63 5.02 -9.11 -1.55
CA SER A 63 5.88 -10.08 -0.87
C SER A 63 7.31 -10.04 -1.42
N SER A 64 7.44 -9.96 -2.75
CA SER A 64 8.74 -9.85 -3.42
C SER A 64 9.47 -8.56 -3.06
N LYS A 65 8.77 -7.42 -3.04
CA LYS A 65 9.35 -6.13 -2.65
C LYS A 65 9.74 -6.09 -1.17
N LEU A 66 8.94 -6.66 -0.28
CA LEU A 66 9.27 -6.75 1.13
C LEU A 66 10.51 -7.63 1.37
N ARG A 67 10.66 -8.76 0.67
CA ARG A 67 11.89 -9.57 0.71
C ARG A 67 13.11 -8.81 0.18
N GLU A 68 12.94 -8.08 -0.93
CA GLU A 68 14.02 -7.27 -1.54
C GLU A 68 14.57 -6.23 -0.58
N ILE A 69 13.72 -5.59 0.23
CA ILE A 69 14.14 -4.57 1.20
C ILE A 69 14.61 -5.15 2.54
N GLY A 70 14.53 -6.48 2.74
CA GLY A 70 15.10 -7.17 3.90
C GLY A 70 14.11 -7.76 4.90
N CYS A 71 12.81 -7.83 4.59
CA CYS A 71 11.84 -8.58 5.41
C CYS A 71 11.90 -10.08 5.13
N GLU A 72 11.68 -10.89 6.14
CA GLU A 72 11.35 -12.32 6.00
C GLU A 72 9.86 -12.44 5.69
N VAL A 73 9.50 -13.00 4.53
CA VAL A 73 8.09 -13.22 4.16
C VAL A 73 7.85 -14.70 3.89
N SER A 74 6.98 -15.31 4.69
CA SER A 74 6.55 -16.70 4.57
C SER A 74 5.09 -16.77 4.12
N GLU A 75 4.83 -17.57 3.10
CA GLU A 75 3.51 -17.77 2.51
C GLU A 75 2.98 -19.15 2.89
N PHE A 76 1.69 -19.22 3.22
CA PHE A 76 0.94 -20.41 3.56
C PHE A 76 -0.29 -20.49 2.64
N ASP A 77 -1.15 -21.50 2.78
CA ASP A 77 -2.30 -21.69 1.89
C ASP A 77 -3.26 -20.48 1.87
N ASP A 78 -3.53 -19.91 3.05
CA ASP A 78 -4.47 -18.79 3.25
C ASP A 78 -3.90 -17.65 4.10
N ALA A 79 -2.58 -17.61 4.30
CA ALA A 79 -1.94 -16.65 5.18
C ALA A 79 -0.57 -16.21 4.65
N VAL A 80 -0.15 -15.01 5.05
CA VAL A 80 1.21 -14.49 4.83
C VAL A 80 1.75 -13.96 6.14
N ARG A 81 2.96 -14.40 6.54
CA ARG A 81 3.68 -13.85 7.70
C ARG A 81 4.80 -12.97 7.23
N VAL A 82 4.90 -11.78 7.82
CA VAL A 82 5.98 -10.81 7.59
C VAL A 82 6.72 -10.58 8.90
N VAL A 83 8.04 -10.73 8.87
CA VAL A 83 8.92 -10.47 10.00
C VAL A 83 10.01 -9.50 9.57
N CYS A 84 10.13 -8.40 10.28
CA CYS A 84 11.17 -7.40 10.08
C CYS A 84 11.89 -7.16 11.40
N LYS A 85 13.18 -7.50 11.48
CA LYS A 85 13.99 -7.32 12.71
C LYS A 85 14.98 -6.16 12.58
N GLU A 86 15.45 -5.94 11.35
CA GLU A 86 16.49 -4.99 11.05
C GLU A 86 15.94 -3.78 10.30
N ARG A 87 16.75 -2.72 10.22
CA ARG A 87 16.43 -1.59 9.36
C ARG A 87 16.49 -1.99 7.90
N LEU A 88 15.44 -1.69 7.16
CA LEU A 88 15.25 -2.06 5.77
C LEU A 88 16.23 -1.35 4.81
N HIS A 89 16.37 -1.88 3.61
CA HIS A 89 17.18 -1.32 2.53
C HIS A 89 16.33 -0.54 1.55
N ALA A 90 16.94 0.45 0.90
CA ALA A 90 16.32 1.21 -0.16
C ALA A 90 16.08 0.34 -1.42
N THR A 91 15.02 0.64 -2.15
CA THR A 91 14.72 0.03 -3.45
C THR A 91 13.97 0.99 -4.36
N SER A 92 13.77 0.59 -5.62
CA SER A 92 12.89 1.29 -6.55
C SER A 92 11.56 0.55 -6.71
N VAL A 93 10.46 1.31 -6.71
CA VAL A 93 9.11 0.80 -6.92
C VAL A 93 8.47 1.55 -8.07
N ASN A 94 7.86 0.81 -9.01
CA ASN A 94 7.08 1.38 -10.09
C ASN A 94 5.66 0.80 -10.04
N THR A 95 4.65 1.67 -9.95
CA THR A 95 3.26 1.21 -9.97
C THR A 95 2.87 0.78 -11.38
N LEU A 96 2.22 -0.37 -11.47
CA LEU A 96 1.81 -0.98 -12.74
C LEU A 96 0.45 -1.67 -12.56
N PRO A 97 -0.32 -1.86 -13.65
CA PRO A 97 -1.49 -2.73 -13.61
C PRO A 97 -1.15 -4.13 -13.09
N TYR A 98 -2.13 -4.80 -12.50
CA TYR A 98 -1.96 -6.19 -12.06
C TYR A 98 -1.36 -7.07 -13.18
N PRO A 99 -0.35 -7.92 -12.91
CA PRO A 99 0.20 -8.30 -11.60
C PRO A 99 1.35 -7.42 -11.06
N GLY A 100 1.52 -6.20 -11.56
CA GLY A 100 2.53 -5.26 -11.08
C GLY A 100 2.21 -4.68 -9.70
N PHE A 101 3.07 -3.76 -9.21
CA PHE A 101 2.88 -3.14 -7.89
C PHE A 101 1.66 -2.20 -7.91
N PRO A 102 0.64 -2.42 -7.07
CA PRO A 102 -0.60 -1.66 -7.14
C PRO A 102 -0.43 -0.22 -6.65
N THR A 103 -0.97 0.73 -7.40
CA THR A 103 -0.96 2.16 -7.04
C THR A 103 -1.62 2.43 -5.68
N ASP A 104 -2.58 1.61 -5.25
CA ASP A 104 -3.26 1.73 -3.97
C ASP A 104 -2.39 1.36 -2.75
N MET A 105 -1.26 0.71 -2.97
CA MET A 105 -0.25 0.43 -1.94
C MET A 105 0.96 1.36 -1.99
N GLN A 106 1.01 2.25 -2.99
CA GLN A 106 2.13 3.16 -3.20
C GLN A 106 2.35 4.12 -2.00
N PRO A 107 1.32 4.75 -1.39
CA PRO A 107 1.52 5.61 -0.23
C PRO A 107 2.10 4.87 0.99
N GLN A 108 1.59 3.69 1.30
CA GLN A 108 2.06 2.86 2.41
C GLN A 108 3.50 2.39 2.19
N MET A 109 3.84 2.01 0.95
CA MET A 109 5.22 1.64 0.60
C MET A 109 6.18 2.81 0.73
N SER A 110 5.76 4.03 0.40
CA SER A 110 6.58 5.23 0.58
C SER A 110 6.92 5.50 2.05
N VAL A 111 6.01 5.19 2.98
CA VAL A 111 6.28 5.25 4.42
C VAL A 111 7.36 4.24 4.82
N VAL A 112 7.26 3.00 4.35
CA VAL A 112 8.26 1.95 4.63
C VAL A 112 9.62 2.36 4.09
N LEU A 113 9.68 2.88 2.86
CA LEU A 113 10.92 3.33 2.22
C LEU A 113 11.52 4.58 2.87
N ALA A 114 10.69 5.45 3.46
CA ALA A 114 11.18 6.59 4.24
C ALA A 114 11.94 6.16 5.50
N LEU A 115 11.72 4.95 6.02
CA LEU A 115 12.46 4.38 7.15
C LEU A 115 13.64 3.49 6.73
N ALA A 116 13.82 3.22 5.44
CA ALA A 116 14.88 2.40 4.89
C ALA A 116 16.24 3.11 4.93
N ARG A 117 17.34 2.36 4.80
CA ARG A 117 18.68 2.93 4.62
C ARG A 117 18.91 3.23 3.15
N GLY A 118 19.35 4.45 2.85
CA GLY A 118 19.71 4.89 1.49
C GLY A 118 18.58 5.68 0.82
N THR A 119 18.65 5.80 -0.49
CA THR A 119 17.69 6.56 -1.31
C THR A 119 16.85 5.60 -2.14
N SER A 120 15.55 5.71 -2.00
CA SER A 120 14.56 4.94 -2.77
C SER A 120 13.90 5.82 -3.82
N VAL A 121 13.41 5.20 -4.89
CA VAL A 121 12.68 5.89 -5.95
C VAL A 121 11.31 5.23 -6.13
N VAL A 122 10.25 6.03 -6.07
CA VAL A 122 8.89 5.56 -6.33
C VAL A 122 8.36 6.27 -7.56
N THR A 123 8.03 5.50 -8.59
CA THR A 123 7.43 6.00 -9.83
C THR A 123 5.96 5.63 -9.88
N GLU A 124 5.09 6.63 -10.00
CA GLU A 124 3.65 6.44 -10.18
C GLU A 124 3.31 6.48 -11.68
N SER A 125 2.85 5.34 -12.22
CA SER A 125 2.58 5.20 -13.65
C SER A 125 1.09 5.05 -13.98
N ILE A 126 0.21 5.09 -12.97
CA ILE A 126 -1.23 4.83 -13.13
C ILE A 126 -2.05 6.12 -13.00
N PHE A 127 -1.76 6.94 -11.99
CA PHE A 127 -2.53 8.14 -11.69
C PHE A 127 -1.66 9.39 -11.64
N ASP A 128 -2.19 10.49 -12.16
CA ASP A 128 -1.60 11.80 -11.99
C ASP A 128 -1.81 12.31 -10.56
N ASN A 129 -0.85 13.11 -10.07
CA ASN A 129 -0.94 13.82 -8.78
C ASN A 129 -1.23 12.92 -7.57
N ARG A 130 -0.63 11.71 -7.53
CA ARG A 130 -0.85 10.71 -6.49
C ARG A 130 -0.05 10.95 -5.20
N PHE A 131 0.92 11.87 -5.19
CA PHE A 131 1.83 12.14 -4.07
C PHE A 131 1.32 13.18 -3.05
N ARG A 132 0.04 13.46 -2.99
CA ARG A 132 -0.55 14.48 -2.10
C ARG A 132 -0.31 14.22 -0.60
N TYR A 133 -0.05 12.98 -0.21
CA TYR A 133 0.27 12.59 1.17
C TYR A 133 1.70 12.97 1.57
N VAL A 134 2.58 13.26 0.62
CA VAL A 134 4.01 13.52 0.87
C VAL A 134 4.20 14.75 1.75
N ASP A 135 3.40 15.79 1.57
CA ASP A 135 3.47 17.01 2.41
C ASP A 135 3.25 16.67 3.88
N GLU A 136 2.33 15.75 4.19
CA GLU A 136 2.07 15.31 5.55
C GLU A 136 3.22 14.45 6.10
N LEU A 137 3.83 13.59 5.28
CA LEU A 137 5.04 12.83 5.68
C LEU A 137 6.24 13.76 5.93
N ILE A 138 6.41 14.81 5.11
CA ILE A 138 7.47 15.81 5.33
C ILE A 138 7.24 16.54 6.67
N ARG A 139 6.00 16.86 7.02
CA ARG A 139 5.68 17.42 8.35
C ARG A 139 6.03 16.48 9.49
N MET A 140 5.98 15.15 9.26
CA MET A 140 6.44 14.12 10.20
C MET A 140 7.96 13.90 10.16
N GLY A 141 8.71 14.69 9.38
CA GLY A 141 10.17 14.65 9.29
C GLY A 141 10.73 13.79 8.14
N ALA A 142 9.89 13.32 7.21
CA ALA A 142 10.38 12.60 6.03
C ALA A 142 11.19 13.50 5.10
N SER A 143 12.20 12.92 4.43
CA SER A 143 13.00 13.56 3.40
C SER A 143 12.60 13.03 2.02
N ILE A 144 11.59 13.68 1.42
CA ILE A 144 10.99 13.25 0.15
C ILE A 144 10.96 14.44 -0.81
N GLN A 145 11.41 14.22 -2.04
CA GLN A 145 11.28 15.16 -3.15
C GLN A 145 10.40 14.55 -4.23
N VAL A 146 9.43 15.31 -4.71
CA VAL A 146 8.52 14.87 -5.78
C VAL A 146 8.76 15.69 -7.03
N GLU A 147 9.04 15.00 -8.13
CA GLU A 147 9.19 15.57 -9.46
C GLU A 147 8.23 14.87 -10.43
N SER A 148 7.15 15.55 -10.78
CA SER A 148 6.11 14.99 -11.66
C SER A 148 5.50 13.72 -11.05
N ASN A 149 5.78 12.56 -11.63
CA ASN A 149 5.29 11.25 -11.21
C ASN A 149 6.36 10.39 -10.47
N ILE A 150 7.44 11.03 -10.01
CA ILE A 150 8.54 10.35 -9.31
C ILE A 150 8.71 10.98 -7.93
N ALA A 151 8.80 10.15 -6.90
CA ALA A 151 9.21 10.53 -5.57
C ALA A 151 10.59 9.94 -5.26
N ILE A 152 11.53 10.81 -4.89
CA ILE A 152 12.86 10.45 -4.39
C ILE A 152 12.80 10.51 -2.87
N ILE A 153 13.01 9.39 -2.22
CA ILE A 153 12.83 9.21 -0.77
C ILE A 153 14.18 8.91 -0.14
N ASN A 154 14.71 9.84 0.65
CA ASN A 154 15.90 9.62 1.44
C ASN A 154 15.50 9.08 2.81
N GLY A 155 16.09 7.96 3.21
CA GLY A 155 15.75 7.29 4.45
C GLY A 155 16.11 8.10 5.69
N ILE A 156 15.14 8.22 6.60
CA ILE A 156 15.28 8.82 7.93
C ILE A 156 15.38 7.73 8.99
N GLU A 157 15.87 8.05 10.17
CA GLU A 157 15.91 7.08 11.29
C GLU A 157 14.52 6.84 11.86
N GLN A 158 13.67 7.88 11.89
CA GLN A 158 12.39 7.85 12.59
C GLN A 158 11.50 9.01 12.19
N PHE A 159 10.19 8.77 12.19
CA PHE A 159 9.19 9.83 12.11
C PHE A 159 8.98 10.53 13.45
N SER A 160 8.54 11.78 13.41
CA SER A 160 8.14 12.57 14.57
C SER A 160 6.62 12.76 14.59
N GLY A 161 6.01 12.62 15.76
CA GLY A 161 4.60 12.91 15.97
C GLY A 161 4.30 14.39 15.73
N THR A 162 3.21 14.66 15.01
CA THR A 162 2.73 16.02 14.70
C THR A 162 1.23 15.99 14.37
N SER A 163 0.65 17.12 14.03
CA SER A 163 -0.72 17.16 13.48
C SER A 163 -0.69 16.90 11.98
N VAL A 164 -1.45 15.90 11.52
CA VAL A 164 -1.58 15.52 10.11
C VAL A 164 -3.03 15.48 9.67
N THR A 165 -3.28 15.83 8.42
CA THR A 165 -4.61 15.83 7.81
C THR A 165 -4.64 14.87 6.63
N VAL A 166 -5.63 14.00 6.60
CA VAL A 166 -5.77 12.97 5.57
C VAL A 166 -6.34 13.55 4.28
N PRO A 167 -5.58 13.56 3.17
CA PRO A 167 -6.09 14.08 1.89
C PRO A 167 -7.00 13.07 1.16
N ASP A 168 -6.79 11.77 1.34
CA ASP A 168 -7.59 10.70 0.73
C ASP A 168 -7.48 9.38 1.52
N LEU A 169 -8.29 8.38 1.13
CA LEU A 169 -8.38 7.08 1.82
C LEU A 169 -7.02 6.36 1.92
N ARG A 170 -6.23 6.32 0.84
CA ARG A 170 -4.96 5.57 0.79
C ARG A 170 -3.85 6.30 1.54
N ALA A 171 -3.84 7.62 1.42
CA ALA A 171 -3.01 8.48 2.24
C ALA A 171 -3.32 8.30 3.74
N GLY A 172 -4.59 8.14 4.09
CA GLY A 172 -5.01 7.86 5.47
C GLY A 172 -4.36 6.61 6.04
N ALA A 173 -4.41 5.49 5.31
CA ALA A 173 -3.75 4.25 5.73
C ALA A 173 -2.22 4.43 5.88
N ALA A 174 -1.58 5.13 4.96
CA ALA A 174 -0.14 5.42 5.03
C ALA A 174 0.22 6.26 6.26
N LEU A 175 -0.54 7.31 6.56
CA LEU A 175 -0.31 8.16 7.73
C LEU A 175 -0.54 7.43 9.06
N VAL A 176 -1.45 6.45 9.11
CA VAL A 176 -1.59 5.55 10.28
C VAL A 176 -0.32 4.73 10.46
N ILE A 177 0.22 4.13 9.38
CA ILE A 177 1.48 3.36 9.44
C ILE A 177 2.64 4.27 9.90
N ALA A 178 2.74 5.47 9.34
CA ALA A 178 3.77 6.43 9.76
C ALA A 178 3.63 6.80 11.25
N GLY A 179 2.39 6.96 11.74
CA GLY A 179 2.10 7.21 13.15
C GLY A 179 2.50 6.06 14.07
N LEU A 180 2.31 4.80 13.64
CA LEU A 180 2.76 3.62 14.40
C LEU A 180 4.29 3.55 14.54
N ALA A 181 5.03 4.13 13.57
CA ALA A 181 6.49 4.16 13.56
C ALA A 181 7.06 5.50 14.08
N ALA A 182 6.21 6.46 14.48
CA ALA A 182 6.64 7.77 14.94
C ALA A 182 6.92 7.82 16.45
N GLN A 183 7.81 8.73 16.87
CA GLN A 183 7.94 9.12 18.27
C GLN A 183 7.16 10.41 18.55
N GLY A 184 6.58 10.48 19.75
CA GLY A 184 5.79 11.62 20.19
C GLY A 184 4.29 11.46 19.93
N CYS A 185 3.54 12.55 20.13
CA CYS A 185 2.09 12.54 19.95
C CYS A 185 1.72 12.88 18.51
N LEU A 186 0.89 12.04 17.90
CA LEU A 186 0.29 12.28 16.59
C LEU A 186 -1.17 12.68 16.74
N LEU A 187 -1.54 13.81 16.17
CA LEU A 187 -2.94 14.20 15.98
C LEU A 187 -3.34 13.92 14.53
N TYR A 188 -4.16 12.90 14.35
CA TYR A 188 -4.64 12.47 13.04
C TYR A 188 -6.06 12.96 12.82
N THR A 189 -6.29 13.74 11.75
CA THR A 189 -7.62 14.21 11.36
C THR A 189 -7.99 13.70 9.99
N SER A 190 -9.18 13.11 9.88
CA SER A 190 -9.75 12.63 8.62
C SER A 190 -11.07 13.34 8.38
N PRO A 191 -11.35 13.82 7.14
CA PRO A 191 -12.64 14.42 6.83
C PRO A 191 -13.78 13.40 7.04
N SER A 192 -14.78 13.79 7.81
CA SER A 192 -16.01 13.02 7.95
C SER A 192 -16.86 13.13 6.67
N PRO A 193 -17.71 12.15 6.34
CA PRO A 193 -18.71 12.31 5.29
C PRO A 193 -19.63 13.54 5.49
N ARG A 194 -19.78 14.01 6.73
CA ARG A 194 -20.55 15.23 7.07
C ARG A 194 -19.82 16.52 6.72
N ASP A 195 -18.49 16.50 6.60
CA ASP A 195 -17.67 17.66 6.27
C ASP A 195 -17.63 17.97 4.77
N ARG A 196 -18.30 17.13 3.97
CA ARG A 196 -18.37 17.26 2.51
C ARG A 196 -19.67 17.91 2.00
N GLN A 197 -20.44 18.53 2.88
CA GLN A 197 -21.68 19.25 2.51
C GLN A 197 -21.40 20.72 2.29
#